data_c53b5c087cef53996d981c00bf2bfa8e
#
_entry.id   c53b5c087cef53996d981c00bf2bfa8e
#
_cell.length_a   1.000
_cell.length_b   1.000
_cell.length_c   1.000
_cell.angle_alpha   90.00
_cell.angle_beta   90.00
_cell.angle_gamma   90.00
#
_symmetry.space_group_name_H-M   'P 1'
#
loop_
_entity.id
_entity.type
_entity.pdbx_description
1 polymer ?
#
loop_
_entity_poly.entity_id
_entity_poly.type
_entity_poly.pdbx_seq_one_letter_code
_entity_poly.pdbx_strand_id
1 'polypeptide(L)'
;MAKVIVVGGGPAGIMAALSAAKNNEVTLIERNKEIGMKLRLTGGGRCNITNNRDIEEFFDKIVNNKKFLYSALYTFSNYSLLEYFSNNGLEYKVELDEKVYTKSDKADEVIDLLRNDLEKNKVKIKYNTMITDLIVEDGTIKGVITSFGEKIFGDKVIITTGGKSFPHTGSDGAMYDVLEKYGHTITPIHAALIPLVIKEEFVKRLQGVAMKDVVVSAKVKKKKFEKFGDMLFTHFGISGPAVLKLSSYITKALLDGEVEITLDFLRDKSKEEISQIIRNNPNKTVLNNLKGILPQNFLKVIFEILGLTEVKASDLKKEDENKIIEYMKEMKLTARETLSIKAEQVTSGGVKVKEINASDMESKIIKNLYFAGEVIDIDAETGGYNLQMAFSTGYLAGSDF
;
A
#
# COMPACT_ATOMS: atom_id res chain seq x y z
N MET A 1 -13.61 -34.72 5.95
CA MET A 1 -13.00 -33.72 5.06
C MET A 1 -14.10 -32.79 4.56
N ALA A 2 -13.97 -31.51 4.85
CA ALA A 2 -14.90 -30.50 4.31
C ALA A 2 -14.52 -30.12 2.87
N LYS A 3 -15.49 -29.61 2.11
CA LYS A 3 -15.24 -28.99 0.80
C LYS A 3 -15.07 -27.50 0.98
N VAL A 4 -13.85 -27.00 0.74
CA VAL A 4 -13.52 -25.57 0.87
C VAL A 4 -13.39 -24.94 -0.51
N ILE A 5 -14.09 -23.84 -0.71
CA ILE A 5 -13.99 -23.01 -1.92
C ILE A 5 -13.22 -21.74 -1.56
N VAL A 6 -12.13 -21.47 -2.30
CA VAL A 6 -11.38 -20.21 -2.20
C VAL A 6 -11.63 -19.39 -3.46
N VAL A 7 -12.09 -18.15 -3.32
CA VAL A 7 -12.42 -17.27 -4.44
C VAL A 7 -11.34 -16.19 -4.59
N GLY A 8 -10.53 -16.30 -5.64
CA GLY A 8 -9.41 -15.41 -5.96
C GLY A 8 -8.04 -16.06 -5.75
N GLY A 9 -7.25 -16.13 -6.83
CA GLY A 9 -5.90 -16.74 -6.87
C GLY A 9 -4.77 -15.71 -6.61
N GLY A 10 -4.99 -14.70 -5.78
CA GLY A 10 -3.96 -13.81 -5.25
C GLY A 10 -3.21 -14.43 -4.07
N PRO A 11 -2.23 -13.70 -3.47
CA PRO A 11 -1.40 -14.21 -2.36
C PRO A 11 -2.24 -14.70 -1.16
N ALA A 12 -3.31 -13.99 -0.81
CA ALA A 12 -4.23 -14.41 0.26
C ALA A 12 -4.93 -15.72 -0.06
N GLY A 13 -5.48 -15.84 -1.29
CA GLY A 13 -6.21 -17.04 -1.69
C GLY A 13 -5.32 -18.27 -1.86
N ILE A 14 -4.11 -18.09 -2.39
CA ILE A 14 -3.14 -19.18 -2.52
C ILE A 14 -2.78 -19.71 -1.13
N MET A 15 -2.45 -18.82 -0.19
CA MET A 15 -2.07 -19.24 1.16
C MET A 15 -3.26 -19.84 1.93
N ALA A 16 -4.48 -19.31 1.74
CA ALA A 16 -5.70 -19.89 2.31
C ALA A 16 -5.96 -21.31 1.76
N ALA A 17 -5.78 -21.50 0.46
CA ALA A 17 -5.94 -22.80 -0.17
C ALA A 17 -4.91 -23.82 0.32
N LEU A 18 -3.64 -23.43 0.44
CA LEU A 18 -2.56 -24.29 0.96
C LEU A 18 -2.80 -24.64 2.43
N SER A 19 -3.23 -23.68 3.24
CA SER A 19 -3.53 -23.91 4.66
C SER A 19 -4.71 -24.88 4.81
N ALA A 20 -5.82 -24.67 4.09
CA ALA A 20 -7.01 -25.52 4.14
C ALA A 20 -6.76 -26.93 3.58
N ALA A 21 -5.90 -27.08 2.57
CA ALA A 21 -5.63 -28.36 1.91
C ALA A 21 -4.95 -29.39 2.80
N LYS A 22 -4.41 -28.99 3.96
CA LYS A 22 -3.83 -29.92 4.95
C LYS A 22 -4.84 -30.98 5.41
N ASN A 23 -6.12 -30.60 5.53
CA ASN A 23 -7.16 -31.46 6.10
C ASN A 23 -8.43 -31.55 5.23
N ASN A 24 -8.53 -30.82 4.11
CA ASN A 24 -9.77 -30.67 3.38
C ASN A 24 -9.60 -30.82 1.85
N GLU A 25 -10.71 -31.00 1.15
CA GLU A 25 -10.77 -30.91 -0.31
C GLU A 25 -10.94 -29.44 -0.70
N VAL A 26 -9.96 -28.88 -1.41
CA VAL A 26 -9.93 -27.45 -1.76
C VAL A 26 -10.09 -27.23 -3.25
N THR A 27 -11.00 -26.29 -3.59
CA THR A 27 -11.12 -25.74 -4.95
C THR A 27 -10.82 -24.24 -4.91
N LEU A 28 -9.73 -23.82 -5.57
CA LEU A 28 -9.37 -22.43 -5.79
C LEU A 28 -9.97 -21.97 -7.12
N ILE A 29 -10.76 -20.90 -7.09
CA ILE A 29 -11.42 -20.33 -8.26
C ILE A 29 -10.76 -19.01 -8.61
N GLU A 30 -10.21 -18.93 -9.82
CA GLU A 30 -9.55 -17.73 -10.33
C GLU A 30 -10.24 -17.24 -11.61
N ARG A 31 -10.56 -15.95 -11.67
CA ARG A 31 -11.25 -15.36 -12.82
C ARG A 31 -10.35 -15.23 -14.05
N ASN A 32 -9.04 -15.15 -13.86
CA ASN A 32 -8.05 -15.03 -14.92
C ASN A 32 -7.54 -16.39 -15.38
N LYS A 33 -6.73 -16.40 -16.45
CA LYS A 33 -6.06 -17.59 -16.99
C LYS A 33 -4.91 -18.13 -16.11
N GLU A 34 -4.48 -17.34 -15.11
CA GLU A 34 -3.35 -17.67 -14.22
C GLU A 34 -3.54 -17.02 -12.85
N ILE A 35 -2.93 -17.59 -11.82
CA ILE A 35 -2.89 -17.04 -10.47
C ILE A 35 -1.81 -15.93 -10.35
N GLY A 36 -1.91 -15.09 -9.32
CA GLY A 36 -0.84 -14.15 -8.96
C GLY A 36 -0.65 -12.97 -9.88
N MET A 37 -1.63 -12.62 -10.75
CA MET A 37 -1.47 -11.52 -11.72
C MET A 37 -1.08 -10.19 -11.06
N LYS A 38 -1.73 -9.80 -9.96
CA LYS A 38 -1.37 -8.57 -9.22
C LYS A 38 -0.04 -8.73 -8.49
N LEU A 39 0.26 -9.92 -7.96
CA LEU A 39 1.54 -10.22 -7.31
C LEU A 39 2.72 -9.96 -8.26
N ARG A 40 2.60 -10.34 -9.53
CA ARG A 40 3.62 -10.10 -10.57
C ARG A 40 3.99 -8.64 -10.75
N LEU A 41 3.06 -7.71 -10.49
CA LEU A 41 3.26 -6.26 -10.64
C LEU A 41 3.91 -5.61 -9.41
N THR A 42 3.90 -6.29 -8.27
CA THR A 42 4.42 -5.72 -7.03
C THR A 42 5.93 -5.51 -7.08
N GLY A 43 6.41 -4.46 -6.38
CA GLY A 43 7.84 -4.14 -6.36
C GLY A 43 8.44 -3.81 -7.73
N GLY A 44 7.62 -3.35 -8.70
CA GLY A 44 8.07 -3.08 -10.07
C GLY A 44 8.41 -4.36 -10.85
N GLY A 45 7.71 -5.45 -10.60
CA GLY A 45 7.94 -6.77 -11.23
C GLY A 45 8.92 -7.66 -10.47
N ARG A 46 9.48 -7.17 -9.36
CA ARG A 46 10.45 -7.90 -8.52
C ARG A 46 9.82 -8.69 -7.39
N CYS A 47 8.56 -8.44 -7.07
CA CYS A 47 7.82 -8.93 -5.89
C CYS A 47 8.51 -8.57 -4.56
N ASN A 48 8.07 -7.49 -3.92
CA ASN A 48 8.47 -7.20 -2.54
C ASN A 48 7.68 -8.11 -1.60
N ILE A 49 8.21 -9.32 -1.34
CA ILE A 49 7.53 -10.45 -0.71
C ILE A 49 7.00 -10.08 0.67
N THR A 50 7.85 -9.46 1.48
CA THR A 50 7.56 -9.03 2.86
C THR A 50 8.60 -7.99 3.31
N ASN A 51 8.63 -7.72 4.61
CA ASN A 51 9.65 -6.91 5.27
C ASN A 51 10.32 -7.73 6.37
N ASN A 52 11.63 -7.56 6.55
CA ASN A 52 12.44 -8.32 7.52
C ASN A 52 12.46 -7.70 8.93
N ARG A 53 11.67 -6.64 9.19
CA ARG A 53 11.57 -6.01 10.51
C ARG A 53 10.93 -6.94 11.53
N ASP A 54 11.24 -6.68 12.80
CA ASP A 54 10.53 -7.33 13.90
C ASP A 54 9.02 -7.03 13.86
N ILE A 55 8.23 -7.97 14.37
CA ILE A 55 6.77 -7.92 14.24
C ILE A 55 6.16 -6.70 14.92
N GLU A 56 6.76 -6.21 15.99
CA GLU A 56 6.33 -5.00 16.70
C GLU A 56 6.46 -3.76 15.80
N GLU A 57 7.59 -3.60 15.11
CA GLU A 57 7.81 -2.51 14.15
C GLU A 57 6.90 -2.66 12.92
N PHE A 58 6.56 -3.90 12.56
CA PHE A 58 5.65 -4.19 11.45
C PHE A 58 4.27 -3.58 11.72
N PHE A 59 3.76 -3.73 12.95
CA PHE A 59 2.48 -3.13 13.34
C PHE A 59 2.46 -1.60 13.23
N ASP A 60 3.59 -0.91 13.35
CA ASP A 60 3.67 0.54 13.20
C ASP A 60 3.54 1.02 11.75
N LYS A 61 3.61 0.09 10.80
CA LYS A 61 3.41 0.35 9.36
C LYS A 61 1.98 0.09 8.89
N ILE A 62 1.14 -0.51 9.73
CA ILE A 62 -0.28 -0.72 9.44
C ILE A 62 -1.03 0.58 9.65
N VAL A 63 -1.72 1.05 8.61
CA VAL A 63 -2.44 2.34 8.60
C VAL A 63 -3.83 2.19 9.24
N ASN A 64 -4.58 1.17 8.79
CA ASN A 64 -5.94 0.94 9.24
C ASN A 64 -6.08 -0.40 9.97
N ASN A 65 -6.92 -0.42 11.01
CA ASN A 65 -7.37 -1.62 11.73
C ASN A 65 -6.24 -2.54 12.27
N LYS A 66 -5.10 -1.96 12.66
CA LYS A 66 -3.91 -2.63 13.19
C LYS A 66 -4.24 -3.75 14.20
N LYS A 67 -5.17 -3.51 15.17
CA LYS A 67 -5.51 -4.50 16.21
C LYS A 67 -6.18 -5.76 15.66
N PHE A 68 -6.91 -5.65 14.57
CA PHE A 68 -7.57 -6.77 13.92
C PHE A 68 -6.56 -7.81 13.39
N LEU A 69 -5.36 -7.39 13.06
CA LEU A 69 -4.34 -8.23 12.41
C LEU A 69 -3.43 -8.99 13.38
N TYR A 70 -3.58 -8.80 14.71
CA TYR A 70 -2.71 -9.48 15.67
C TYR A 70 -2.71 -11.01 15.49
N SER A 71 -3.89 -11.64 15.49
CA SER A 71 -3.98 -13.10 15.35
C SER A 71 -3.31 -13.57 14.06
N ALA A 72 -3.61 -12.95 12.92
CA ALA A 72 -3.08 -13.37 11.64
C ALA A 72 -1.55 -13.23 11.57
N LEU A 73 -1.00 -12.08 12.01
CA LEU A 73 0.44 -11.80 11.92
C LEU A 73 1.27 -12.60 12.94
N TYR A 74 0.72 -12.94 14.10
CA TYR A 74 1.41 -13.82 15.04
C TYR A 74 1.26 -15.31 14.68
N THR A 75 0.16 -15.71 14.04
CA THR A 75 -0.02 -17.09 13.56
C THR A 75 0.87 -17.40 12.36
N PHE A 76 1.01 -16.44 11.43
CA PHE A 76 1.86 -16.58 10.25
C PHE A 76 2.62 -15.29 10.00
N SER A 77 3.75 -15.14 10.70
CA SER A 77 4.59 -13.92 10.67
C SER A 77 5.40 -13.80 9.36
N ASN A 78 6.08 -12.67 9.20
CA ASN A 78 7.06 -12.48 8.14
C ASN A 78 8.20 -13.52 8.21
N TYR A 79 8.65 -13.88 9.40
CA TYR A 79 9.64 -14.95 9.58
C TYR A 79 9.09 -16.30 9.15
N SER A 80 7.84 -16.64 9.52
CA SER A 80 7.17 -17.87 9.08
C SER A 80 7.02 -17.91 7.56
N LEU A 81 6.71 -16.78 6.92
CA LEU A 81 6.62 -16.67 5.46
C LEU A 81 7.98 -16.88 4.80
N LEU A 82 9.05 -16.27 5.33
CA LEU A 82 10.41 -16.44 4.81
C LEU A 82 10.91 -17.86 4.97
N GLU A 83 10.63 -18.49 6.11
CA GLU A 83 10.92 -19.90 6.34
C GLU A 83 10.17 -20.80 5.36
N TYR A 84 8.87 -20.56 5.14
CA TYR A 84 8.08 -21.28 4.14
C TYR A 84 8.71 -21.19 2.75
N PHE A 85 9.09 -19.98 2.30
CA PHE A 85 9.72 -19.80 0.99
C PHE A 85 11.09 -20.46 0.90
N SER A 86 11.94 -20.35 1.93
CA SER A 86 13.26 -20.99 1.97
C SER A 86 13.16 -22.51 1.95
N ASN A 87 12.23 -23.09 2.71
CA ASN A 87 12.01 -24.53 2.75
C ASN A 87 11.50 -25.09 1.41
N ASN A 88 10.88 -24.24 0.58
CA ASN A 88 10.46 -24.57 -0.78
C ASN A 88 11.47 -24.12 -1.85
N GLY A 89 12.70 -23.75 -1.47
CA GLY A 89 13.81 -23.50 -2.38
C GLY A 89 13.88 -22.08 -2.97
N LEU A 90 13.10 -21.11 -2.46
CA LEU A 90 13.20 -19.73 -2.90
C LEU A 90 14.38 -19.03 -2.20
N GLU A 91 15.34 -18.56 -2.97
CA GLU A 91 16.39 -17.67 -2.47
C GLU A 91 15.90 -16.20 -2.48
N TYR A 92 16.10 -15.50 -1.37
CA TYR A 92 15.72 -14.10 -1.24
C TYR A 92 16.92 -13.24 -0.76
N LYS A 93 16.77 -11.95 -0.87
CA LYS A 93 17.69 -10.91 -0.35
C LYS A 93 16.93 -9.84 0.40
N VAL A 94 17.59 -9.26 1.39
CA VAL A 94 17.10 -8.09 2.14
C VAL A 94 17.79 -6.85 1.59
N GLU A 95 16.99 -5.86 1.21
CA GLU A 95 17.46 -4.57 0.68
C GLU A 95 17.17 -3.43 1.68
N LEU A 96 17.45 -2.20 1.26
CA LEU A 96 17.22 -0.99 2.05
C LEU A 96 15.78 -0.95 2.60
N ASP A 97 15.59 -0.42 3.80
CA ASP A 97 14.33 -0.41 4.56
C ASP A 97 13.80 -1.82 4.89
N GLU A 98 14.69 -2.81 5.02
CA GLU A 98 14.35 -4.20 5.34
C GLU A 98 13.38 -4.87 4.34
N LYS A 99 13.32 -4.38 3.11
CA LYS A 99 12.48 -4.95 2.04
C LYS A 99 13.04 -6.27 1.56
N VAL A 100 12.18 -7.27 1.43
CA VAL A 100 12.58 -8.61 0.98
C VAL A 100 12.14 -8.83 -0.47
N TYR A 101 13.11 -9.20 -1.31
CA TYR A 101 12.89 -9.54 -2.72
C TYR A 101 13.46 -10.91 -3.05
N THR A 102 13.03 -11.52 -4.16
CA THR A 102 13.72 -12.70 -4.69
C THR A 102 15.16 -12.34 -5.06
N LYS A 103 16.07 -13.29 -4.96
CA LYS A 103 17.49 -13.06 -5.31
C LYS A 103 17.66 -12.73 -6.80
N SER A 104 16.80 -13.28 -7.65
CA SER A 104 16.76 -13.07 -9.10
C SER A 104 16.08 -11.76 -9.52
N ASP A 105 15.40 -11.05 -8.62
CA ASP A 105 14.54 -9.90 -8.92
C ASP A 105 13.34 -10.24 -9.86
N LYS A 106 12.82 -11.48 -9.81
CA LYS A 106 11.71 -11.92 -10.64
C LYS A 106 10.52 -12.38 -9.79
N ALA A 107 9.38 -11.71 -9.93
CA ALA A 107 8.14 -12.09 -9.27
C ALA A 107 7.62 -13.47 -9.70
N ASP A 108 7.94 -13.89 -10.92
CA ASP A 108 7.51 -15.19 -11.45
C ASP A 108 8.04 -16.37 -10.63
N GLU A 109 9.24 -16.30 -10.01
CA GLU A 109 9.74 -17.36 -9.14
C GLU A 109 8.81 -17.61 -7.94
N VAL A 110 8.28 -16.54 -7.34
CA VAL A 110 7.31 -16.67 -6.24
C VAL A 110 6.02 -17.31 -6.73
N ILE A 111 5.52 -16.89 -7.89
CA ILE A 111 4.26 -17.41 -8.46
C ILE A 111 4.40 -18.88 -8.85
N ASP A 112 5.51 -19.27 -9.47
CA ASP A 112 5.76 -20.64 -9.90
C ASP A 112 5.93 -21.56 -8.70
N LEU A 113 6.65 -21.14 -7.64
CA LEU A 113 6.75 -21.88 -6.39
C LEU A 113 5.37 -22.12 -5.78
N LEU A 114 4.56 -21.05 -5.65
CA LEU A 114 3.22 -21.14 -5.07
C LEU A 114 2.29 -22.04 -5.91
N ARG A 115 2.39 -21.99 -7.25
CA ARG A 115 1.63 -22.85 -8.15
C ARG A 115 2.01 -24.33 -7.95
N ASN A 116 3.30 -24.63 -7.94
CA ASN A 116 3.82 -25.97 -7.72
C ASN A 116 3.38 -26.53 -6.37
N ASP A 117 3.34 -25.69 -5.34
CA ASP A 117 2.92 -26.11 -4.00
C ASP A 117 1.42 -26.39 -3.92
N LEU A 118 0.57 -25.60 -4.61
CA LEU A 118 -0.85 -25.90 -4.78
C LEU A 118 -1.08 -27.25 -5.46
N GLU A 119 -0.31 -27.56 -6.51
CA GLU A 119 -0.38 -28.85 -7.21
C GLU A 119 0.05 -30.01 -6.31
N LYS A 120 1.16 -29.89 -5.59
CA LYS A 120 1.63 -30.89 -4.62
C LYS A 120 0.59 -31.20 -3.54
N ASN A 121 -0.11 -30.16 -3.06
CA ASN A 121 -1.18 -30.28 -2.06
C ASN A 121 -2.55 -30.64 -2.68
N LYS A 122 -2.59 -31.00 -3.97
CA LYS A 122 -3.79 -31.48 -4.68
C LYS A 122 -4.95 -30.47 -4.67
N VAL A 123 -4.67 -29.17 -4.60
CA VAL A 123 -5.66 -28.10 -4.72
C VAL A 123 -6.17 -28.10 -6.16
N LYS A 124 -7.49 -28.19 -6.33
CA LYS A 124 -8.11 -28.05 -7.66
C LYS A 124 -8.20 -26.59 -8.03
N ILE A 125 -7.59 -26.16 -9.14
CA ILE A 125 -7.67 -24.78 -9.60
C ILE A 125 -8.63 -24.68 -10.77
N LYS A 126 -9.64 -23.80 -10.65
CA LYS A 126 -10.61 -23.49 -11.69
C LYS A 126 -10.32 -22.09 -12.24
N TYR A 127 -9.63 -22.04 -13.37
CA TYR A 127 -9.26 -20.79 -14.04
C TYR A 127 -10.43 -20.25 -14.90
N ASN A 128 -10.30 -18.99 -15.35
CA ASN A 128 -11.26 -18.32 -16.22
C ASN A 128 -12.69 -18.37 -15.68
N THR A 129 -12.84 -18.35 -14.34
CA THR A 129 -14.14 -18.53 -13.66
C THR A 129 -14.36 -17.36 -12.70
N MET A 130 -15.23 -16.45 -13.07
CA MET A 130 -15.63 -15.33 -12.23
C MET A 130 -16.81 -15.73 -11.35
N ILE A 131 -16.76 -15.43 -10.06
CA ILE A 131 -17.87 -15.59 -9.13
C ILE A 131 -18.69 -14.30 -9.11
N THR A 132 -19.99 -14.42 -9.25
CA THR A 132 -20.93 -13.29 -9.32
C THR A 132 -21.99 -13.29 -8.23
N ASP A 133 -22.15 -14.40 -7.50
CA ASP A 133 -23.06 -14.45 -6.35
C ASP A 133 -22.68 -15.56 -5.36
N LEU A 134 -23.29 -15.52 -4.18
CA LEU A 134 -23.16 -16.53 -3.13
C LEU A 134 -24.44 -17.40 -3.05
N ILE A 135 -24.29 -18.61 -2.54
CA ILE A 135 -25.43 -19.48 -2.16
C ILE A 135 -25.48 -19.49 -0.64
N VAL A 136 -26.46 -18.80 -0.07
CA VAL A 136 -26.65 -18.69 1.39
C VAL A 136 -28.01 -19.26 1.75
N GLU A 137 -28.06 -20.19 2.70
CA GLU A 137 -29.28 -20.80 3.20
C GLU A 137 -29.26 -20.74 4.74
N ASP A 138 -30.30 -20.21 5.34
CA ASP A 138 -30.46 -20.07 6.80
C ASP A 138 -29.23 -19.43 7.48
N GLY A 139 -28.70 -18.35 6.89
CA GLY A 139 -27.53 -17.63 7.39
C GLY A 139 -26.21 -18.39 7.29
N THR A 140 -26.16 -19.48 6.53
CA THR A 140 -24.97 -20.33 6.32
C THR A 140 -24.62 -20.36 4.84
N ILE A 141 -23.32 -20.18 4.52
CA ILE A 141 -22.83 -20.34 3.14
C ILE A 141 -22.95 -21.80 2.70
N LYS A 142 -23.36 -22.04 1.46
CA LYS A 142 -23.48 -23.34 0.82
C LYS A 142 -22.68 -23.45 -0.47
N GLY A 143 -22.15 -22.35 -0.97
CA GLY A 143 -21.38 -22.33 -2.20
C GLY A 143 -21.39 -20.97 -2.88
N VAL A 144 -21.04 -21.00 -4.17
CA VAL A 144 -20.92 -19.79 -5.01
C VAL A 144 -21.58 -20.00 -6.37
N ILE A 145 -21.90 -18.90 -7.06
CA ILE A 145 -22.45 -18.91 -8.41
C ILE A 145 -21.46 -18.23 -9.35
N THR A 146 -21.14 -18.89 -10.46
CA THR A 146 -20.26 -18.36 -11.49
C THR A 146 -21.01 -17.40 -12.44
N SER A 147 -20.26 -16.60 -13.21
CA SER A 147 -20.83 -15.73 -14.26
C SER A 147 -21.58 -16.49 -15.38
N PHE A 148 -21.37 -17.80 -15.48
CA PHE A 148 -22.09 -18.69 -16.41
C PHE A 148 -23.34 -19.33 -15.77
N GLY A 149 -23.67 -18.98 -14.52
CA GLY A 149 -24.80 -19.55 -13.78
C GLY A 149 -24.53 -20.94 -13.17
N GLU A 150 -23.30 -21.46 -13.26
CA GLU A 150 -22.92 -22.72 -12.61
C GLU A 150 -22.89 -22.54 -11.09
N LYS A 151 -23.54 -23.45 -10.36
CA LYS A 151 -23.50 -23.52 -8.90
C LYS A 151 -22.39 -24.47 -8.45
N ILE A 152 -21.48 -23.96 -7.62
CA ILE A 152 -20.40 -24.75 -7.02
C ILE A 152 -20.69 -24.82 -5.52
N PHE A 153 -21.00 -26.02 -5.02
CA PHE A 153 -21.31 -26.24 -3.62
C PHE A 153 -20.06 -26.57 -2.80
N GLY A 154 -20.01 -26.04 -1.58
CA GLY A 154 -18.96 -26.30 -0.60
C GLY A 154 -19.44 -26.02 0.82
N ASP A 155 -18.76 -26.61 1.80
CA ASP A 155 -19.10 -26.47 3.20
C ASP A 155 -18.62 -25.13 3.77
N LYS A 156 -17.53 -24.57 3.18
CA LYS A 156 -16.90 -23.32 3.57
C LYS A 156 -16.46 -22.52 2.34
N VAL A 157 -16.51 -21.20 2.42
CA VAL A 157 -16.08 -20.30 1.34
C VAL A 157 -15.16 -19.21 1.91
N ILE A 158 -14.00 -19.02 1.28
CA ILE A 158 -13.04 -17.98 1.64
C ILE A 158 -12.98 -16.96 0.50
N ILE A 159 -13.35 -15.71 0.76
CA ILE A 159 -13.32 -14.61 -0.20
C ILE A 159 -11.96 -13.90 -0.11
N THR A 160 -11.21 -13.93 -1.22
CA THR A 160 -9.85 -13.38 -1.34
C THR A 160 -9.67 -12.61 -2.65
N THR A 161 -10.74 -11.96 -3.10
CA THR A 161 -10.84 -11.30 -4.42
C THR A 161 -10.04 -10.02 -4.56
N GLY A 162 -9.35 -9.59 -3.48
CA GLY A 162 -8.61 -8.34 -3.45
C GLY A 162 -9.52 -7.11 -3.32
N GLY A 163 -8.94 -5.94 -3.48
CA GLY A 163 -9.63 -4.64 -3.41
C GLY A 163 -10.12 -4.15 -4.78
N LYS A 164 -9.84 -2.85 -5.06
CA LYS A 164 -10.25 -2.18 -6.31
C LYS A 164 -9.07 -1.60 -7.09
N SER A 165 -7.83 -1.89 -6.67
CA SER A 165 -6.60 -1.45 -7.33
C SER A 165 -6.15 -2.46 -8.40
N PHE A 166 -5.61 -1.97 -9.52
CA PHE A 166 -5.23 -2.77 -10.69
C PHE A 166 -6.37 -3.65 -11.26
N PRO A 167 -7.51 -3.07 -11.70
CA PRO A 167 -8.70 -3.83 -12.12
C PRO A 167 -8.42 -4.87 -13.22
N HIS A 168 -7.43 -4.58 -14.10
CA HIS A 168 -7.02 -5.51 -15.17
C HIS A 168 -6.39 -6.81 -14.67
N THR A 169 -6.03 -6.88 -13.38
CA THR A 169 -5.52 -8.10 -12.73
C THR A 169 -6.61 -8.91 -12.03
N GLY A 170 -7.86 -8.45 -12.08
CA GLY A 170 -9.00 -9.09 -11.41
C GLY A 170 -9.43 -8.45 -10.09
N SER A 171 -8.63 -7.52 -9.55
CA SER A 171 -8.95 -6.77 -8.32
C SER A 171 -9.77 -5.51 -8.69
N ASP A 172 -11.03 -5.70 -9.06
CA ASP A 172 -11.94 -4.65 -9.59
C ASP A 172 -13.03 -4.21 -8.60
N GLY A 173 -13.12 -4.86 -7.44
CA GLY A 173 -14.11 -4.57 -6.41
C GLY A 173 -15.51 -5.15 -6.67
N ALA A 174 -15.72 -5.95 -7.72
CA ALA A 174 -17.02 -6.49 -8.07
C ALA A 174 -17.66 -7.34 -6.94
N MET A 175 -16.86 -7.96 -6.08
CA MET A 175 -17.36 -8.75 -4.96
C MET A 175 -17.99 -7.87 -3.86
N TYR A 176 -17.65 -6.60 -3.75
CA TYR A 176 -18.21 -5.72 -2.72
C TYR A 176 -19.73 -5.60 -2.83
N ASP A 177 -20.26 -5.39 -4.03
CA ASP A 177 -21.71 -5.28 -4.25
C ASP A 177 -22.44 -6.58 -3.86
N VAL A 178 -21.81 -7.74 -4.11
CA VAL A 178 -22.33 -9.04 -3.71
C VAL A 178 -22.37 -9.15 -2.18
N LEU A 179 -21.29 -8.76 -1.50
CA LEU A 179 -21.21 -8.84 -0.04
C LEU A 179 -22.19 -7.89 0.65
N GLU A 180 -22.43 -6.69 0.10
CA GLU A 180 -23.45 -5.75 0.60
C GLU A 180 -24.86 -6.33 0.49
N LYS A 181 -25.18 -7.01 -0.61
CA LYS A 181 -26.47 -7.72 -0.80
C LYS A 181 -26.74 -8.72 0.32
N TYR A 182 -25.68 -9.34 0.88
CA TYR A 182 -25.78 -10.30 1.98
C TYR A 182 -25.56 -9.69 3.36
N GLY A 183 -25.58 -8.35 3.49
CA GLY A 183 -25.61 -7.63 4.75
C GLY A 183 -24.25 -7.21 5.30
N HIS A 184 -23.14 -7.43 4.60
CA HIS A 184 -21.85 -6.90 5.01
C HIS A 184 -21.75 -5.41 4.70
N THR A 185 -21.13 -4.66 5.59
CA THR A 185 -20.81 -3.24 5.38
C THR A 185 -19.48 -3.11 4.64
N ILE A 186 -19.50 -2.42 3.51
CA ILE A 186 -18.27 -2.01 2.83
C ILE A 186 -17.92 -0.58 3.26
N THR A 187 -16.76 -0.41 3.89
CA THR A 187 -16.27 0.92 4.24
C THR A 187 -15.88 1.68 2.96
N PRO A 188 -15.92 3.03 2.95
CA PRO A 188 -15.61 3.81 1.76
C PRO A 188 -14.29 3.42 1.14
N ILE A 189 -14.31 3.09 -0.14
CA ILE A 189 -13.13 2.67 -0.92
C ILE A 189 -12.39 3.90 -1.44
N HIS A 190 -11.10 3.98 -1.17
CA HIS A 190 -10.22 5.04 -1.66
C HIS A 190 -8.82 4.51 -1.93
N ALA A 191 -8.07 5.29 -2.72
CA ALA A 191 -6.71 4.97 -3.09
C ALA A 191 -5.76 5.16 -1.91
N ALA A 192 -4.84 4.23 -1.70
CA ALA A 192 -3.70 4.37 -0.81
C ALA A 192 -2.39 4.25 -1.58
N LEU A 193 -1.30 4.79 -1.02
CA LEU A 193 0.02 4.81 -1.66
C LEU A 193 -0.01 5.49 -3.05
N ILE A 194 -0.57 6.69 -3.10
CA ILE A 194 -0.84 7.41 -4.35
C ILE A 194 -0.20 8.80 -4.34
N PRO A 195 0.24 9.32 -5.50
CA PRO A 195 0.69 10.71 -5.62
C PRO A 195 -0.39 11.73 -5.28
N LEU A 196 0.02 12.90 -4.82
CA LEU A 196 -0.87 14.00 -4.41
C LEU A 196 -0.92 15.08 -5.48
N VAL A 197 -2.12 15.50 -5.85
CA VAL A 197 -2.35 16.66 -6.71
C VAL A 197 -2.27 17.93 -5.87
N ILE A 198 -1.41 18.86 -6.28
CA ILE A 198 -1.10 20.08 -5.54
C ILE A 198 -1.75 21.29 -6.22
N LYS A 199 -2.25 22.21 -5.42
CA LYS A 199 -2.98 23.43 -5.86
C LYS A 199 -2.05 24.51 -6.40
N GLU A 200 -0.85 24.65 -5.82
CA GLU A 200 0.11 25.70 -6.15
C GLU A 200 0.72 25.49 -7.54
N GLU A 201 0.41 26.39 -8.47
CA GLU A 201 0.80 26.29 -9.88
C GLU A 201 2.33 26.25 -10.10
N PHE A 202 3.12 26.87 -9.21
CA PHE A 202 4.57 26.88 -9.36
C PHE A 202 5.19 25.47 -9.28
N VAL A 203 4.51 24.51 -8.65
CA VAL A 203 4.95 23.13 -8.53
C VAL A 203 5.15 22.50 -9.92
N LYS A 204 4.37 22.87 -10.92
CA LYS A 204 4.51 22.43 -12.31
C LYS A 204 5.86 22.80 -12.92
N ARG A 205 6.43 23.97 -12.50
CA ARG A 205 7.75 24.43 -12.93
C ARG A 205 8.90 23.61 -12.35
N LEU A 206 8.63 22.85 -11.29
CA LEU A 206 9.55 21.92 -10.64
C LEU A 206 9.46 20.48 -11.20
N GLN A 207 8.65 20.22 -12.21
CA GLN A 207 8.49 18.89 -12.81
C GLN A 207 9.84 18.22 -13.08
N GLY A 208 9.99 16.97 -12.60
CA GLY A 208 11.20 16.18 -12.74
C GLY A 208 12.28 16.45 -11.70
N VAL A 209 12.10 17.44 -10.82
CA VAL A 209 13.04 17.68 -9.71
C VAL A 209 12.82 16.63 -8.62
N ALA A 210 13.84 15.80 -8.40
CA ALA A 210 13.89 14.85 -7.30
C ALA A 210 14.55 15.50 -6.07
N MET A 211 13.94 15.31 -4.91
CA MET A 211 14.45 15.75 -3.62
C MET A 211 14.76 14.51 -2.78
N LYS A 212 15.94 14.46 -2.20
CA LYS A 212 16.37 13.36 -1.33
C LYS A 212 16.13 13.71 0.12
N ASP A 213 15.87 12.69 0.94
CA ASP A 213 15.84 12.79 2.39
C ASP A 213 14.87 13.87 2.93
N VAL A 214 13.71 14.00 2.31
CA VAL A 214 12.67 14.98 2.66
C VAL A 214 11.81 14.47 3.80
N VAL A 215 11.45 15.34 4.73
CA VAL A 215 10.36 15.11 5.67
C VAL A 215 9.09 15.70 5.07
N VAL A 216 8.10 14.84 4.83
CA VAL A 216 6.76 15.23 4.35
C VAL A 216 5.76 15.04 5.49
N SER A 217 5.07 16.10 5.86
CA SER A 217 4.12 16.04 6.99
C SER A 217 2.78 16.67 6.65
N ALA A 218 1.72 16.21 7.33
CA ALA A 218 0.39 16.77 7.27
C ALA A 218 -0.30 16.70 8.63
N LYS A 219 -1.18 17.65 8.91
CA LYS A 219 -2.02 17.62 10.10
C LYS A 219 -3.47 17.34 9.70
N VAL A 220 -4.00 16.20 10.14
CA VAL A 220 -5.41 15.83 9.94
C VAL A 220 -6.11 15.81 11.29
N LYS A 221 -7.07 16.70 11.48
CA LYS A 221 -7.73 16.94 12.77
C LYS A 221 -6.68 17.30 13.84
N LYS A 222 -6.53 16.45 14.88
CA LYS A 222 -5.56 16.67 15.99
C LYS A 222 -4.27 15.83 15.83
N LYS A 223 -4.14 15.02 14.78
CA LYS A 223 -2.98 14.15 14.56
C LYS A 223 -2.06 14.75 13.51
N LYS A 224 -0.75 14.79 13.80
CA LYS A 224 0.31 15.06 12.83
C LYS A 224 0.81 13.71 12.31
N PHE A 225 0.87 13.59 11.00
CA PHE A 225 1.51 12.47 10.31
C PHE A 225 2.78 13.00 9.66
N GLU A 226 3.85 12.24 9.77
CA GLU A 226 5.15 12.61 9.25
C GLU A 226 5.83 11.38 8.62
N LYS A 227 6.35 11.54 7.41
CA LYS A 227 7.06 10.50 6.67
C LYS A 227 8.35 11.05 6.10
N PHE A 228 9.35 10.18 6.09
CA PHE A 228 10.69 10.47 5.61
C PHE A 228 11.03 9.64 4.37
N GLY A 229 11.80 10.24 3.45
CA GLY A 229 12.31 9.59 2.24
C GLY A 229 12.40 10.53 1.06
N ASP A 230 12.67 9.98 -0.11
CA ASP A 230 12.74 10.73 -1.35
C ASP A 230 11.35 11.19 -1.83
N MET A 231 11.32 12.34 -2.50
CA MET A 231 10.14 12.83 -3.19
C MET A 231 10.49 13.34 -4.60
N LEU A 232 9.48 13.44 -5.44
CA LEU A 232 9.57 13.91 -6.82
C LEU A 232 8.47 14.94 -7.08
N PHE A 233 8.83 16.08 -7.62
CA PHE A 233 7.88 17.01 -8.20
C PHE A 233 7.44 16.54 -9.58
N THR A 234 6.12 16.58 -9.84
CA THR A 234 5.50 16.14 -11.09
C THR A 234 4.69 17.27 -11.72
N HIS A 235 4.18 17.08 -12.93
CA HIS A 235 3.35 18.06 -13.62
C HIS A 235 1.98 18.32 -12.94
N PHE A 236 1.55 17.44 -12.04
CA PHE A 236 0.30 17.56 -11.29
C PHE A 236 0.50 17.86 -9.80
N GLY A 237 1.70 17.67 -9.28
CA GLY A 237 1.94 17.83 -7.84
C GLY A 237 3.19 17.11 -7.36
N ILE A 238 3.06 16.26 -6.35
CA ILE A 238 4.18 15.57 -5.71
C ILE A 238 3.97 14.05 -5.64
N SER A 239 5.07 13.31 -5.71
CA SER A 239 5.14 11.86 -5.65
C SER A 239 6.42 11.40 -4.93
N GLY A 240 6.72 10.12 -4.97
CA GLY A 240 7.92 9.52 -4.36
C GLY A 240 7.63 8.85 -3.02
N PRO A 241 8.58 8.06 -2.50
CA PRO A 241 8.36 7.19 -1.34
C PRO A 241 7.78 7.87 -0.10
N ALA A 242 8.28 9.06 0.27
CA ALA A 242 7.77 9.81 1.42
C ALA A 242 6.31 10.26 1.23
N VAL A 243 5.99 10.76 0.03
CA VAL A 243 4.64 11.23 -0.32
C VAL A 243 3.65 10.07 -0.39
N LEU A 244 4.03 8.95 -1.02
CA LEU A 244 3.18 7.76 -1.09
C LEU A 244 2.87 7.19 0.31
N LYS A 245 3.87 7.13 1.20
CA LYS A 245 3.64 6.73 2.60
C LYS A 245 2.67 7.68 3.31
N LEU A 246 2.84 9.01 3.16
CA LEU A 246 1.97 10.00 3.80
C LEU A 246 0.54 9.92 3.26
N SER A 247 0.37 9.71 1.94
CA SER A 247 -0.95 9.72 1.30
C SER A 247 -1.91 8.72 1.95
N SER A 248 -1.45 7.52 2.36
CA SER A 248 -2.29 6.52 3.03
C SER A 248 -2.96 7.04 4.31
N TYR A 249 -2.37 8.02 4.98
CA TYR A 249 -2.92 8.61 6.21
C TYR A 249 -3.86 9.80 5.97
N ILE A 250 -3.80 10.43 4.80
CA ILE A 250 -4.52 11.68 4.51
C ILE A 250 -5.58 11.54 3.42
N THR A 251 -5.56 10.47 2.61
CA THR A 251 -6.54 10.28 1.52
C THR A 251 -7.99 10.36 2.00
N LYS A 252 -8.29 9.81 3.17
CA LYS A 252 -9.63 9.91 3.76
C LYS A 252 -10.01 11.36 4.10
N ALA A 253 -9.06 12.19 4.55
CA ALA A 253 -9.31 13.60 4.82
C ALA A 253 -9.46 14.40 3.53
N LEU A 254 -8.80 14.01 2.45
CA LEU A 254 -8.94 14.64 1.14
C LEU A 254 -10.34 14.44 0.52
N LEU A 255 -11.10 13.44 0.97
CA LEU A 255 -12.52 13.30 0.59
C LEU A 255 -13.39 14.42 1.21
N ASP A 256 -12.99 14.92 2.38
CA ASP A 256 -13.70 15.96 3.11
C ASP A 256 -13.24 17.38 2.71
N GLY A 257 -12.10 17.52 2.01
CA GLY A 257 -11.54 18.80 1.56
C GLY A 257 -10.03 18.81 1.42
N GLU A 258 -9.48 20.01 1.18
CA GLU A 258 -8.05 20.24 0.98
C GLU A 258 -7.26 19.96 2.27
N VAL A 259 -6.02 19.44 2.11
CA VAL A 259 -5.11 19.14 3.23
C VAL A 259 -3.78 19.88 3.03
N GLU A 260 -3.35 20.64 4.04
CA GLU A 260 -2.04 21.30 4.04
C GLU A 260 -0.93 20.25 4.24
N ILE A 261 0.07 20.28 3.35
CA ILE A 261 1.29 19.48 3.40
C ILE A 261 2.45 20.41 3.72
N THR A 262 3.31 20.02 4.64
CA THR A 262 4.54 20.74 4.97
C THR A 262 5.74 19.89 4.58
N LEU A 263 6.70 20.49 3.88
CA LEU A 263 7.93 19.87 3.40
C LEU A 263 9.14 20.46 4.10
N ASP A 264 10.01 19.61 4.64
CA ASP A 264 11.34 19.98 5.12
C ASP A 264 12.39 19.28 4.25
N PHE A 265 13.13 20.05 3.46
CA PHE A 265 14.17 19.54 2.55
C PHE A 265 15.55 19.45 3.19
N LEU A 266 15.73 19.99 4.41
CA LEU A 266 17.01 20.09 5.11
C LEU A 266 16.87 19.72 6.60
N ARG A 267 16.25 18.55 6.87
CA ARG A 267 15.92 18.12 8.24
C ARG A 267 17.13 18.13 9.19
N ASP A 268 18.31 17.80 8.67
CA ASP A 268 19.54 17.69 9.46
C ASP A 268 20.24 19.04 9.68
N LYS A 269 19.63 20.15 9.22
CA LYS A 269 20.16 21.53 9.41
C LYS A 269 19.18 22.38 10.19
N SER A 270 19.70 23.13 11.16
CA SER A 270 18.94 24.16 11.86
C SER A 270 18.73 25.39 10.99
N LYS A 271 17.77 26.26 11.36
CA LYS A 271 17.52 27.55 10.68
C LYS A 271 18.76 28.44 10.73
N GLU A 272 19.52 28.38 11.83
CA GLU A 272 20.75 29.10 12.05
C GLU A 272 21.88 28.64 11.12
N GLU A 273 22.03 27.33 10.93
CA GLU A 273 23.02 26.77 9.99
C GLU A 273 22.69 27.15 8.55
N ILE A 274 21.40 27.15 8.17
CA ILE A 274 20.96 27.58 6.83
C ILE A 274 21.24 29.08 6.66
N SER A 275 20.99 29.90 7.68
CA SER A 275 21.32 31.34 7.69
C SER A 275 22.81 31.58 7.48
N GLN A 276 23.68 30.81 8.15
CA GLN A 276 25.14 30.89 7.96
C GLN A 276 25.54 30.53 6.52
N ILE A 277 24.94 29.50 5.92
CA ILE A 277 25.20 29.13 4.52
C ILE A 277 24.75 30.26 3.58
N ILE A 278 23.57 30.82 3.77
CA ILE A 278 23.04 31.95 2.99
C ILE A 278 24.02 33.14 3.00
N ARG A 279 24.62 33.44 4.15
CA ARG A 279 25.52 34.58 4.35
C ARG A 279 27.01 34.27 4.22
N ASN A 280 27.39 33.04 3.86
CA ASN A 280 28.77 32.58 3.87
C ASN A 280 29.73 33.46 3.05
N ASN A 281 29.28 33.98 1.88
CA ASN A 281 30.06 34.90 1.07
C ASN A 281 29.22 36.14 0.73
N PRO A 282 29.48 37.30 1.38
CA PRO A 282 28.71 38.55 1.19
C PRO A 282 28.68 39.05 -0.26
N ASN A 283 29.75 38.79 -1.01
CA ASN A 283 29.92 39.30 -2.38
C ASN A 283 29.24 38.44 -3.45
N LYS A 284 28.84 37.21 -3.10
CA LYS A 284 28.09 36.32 -3.99
C LYS A 284 26.59 36.52 -3.84
N THR A 285 25.83 36.18 -4.90
CA THR A 285 24.38 36.08 -4.78
C THR A 285 24.01 34.97 -3.79
N VAL A 286 22.89 35.12 -3.09
CA VAL A 286 22.37 34.13 -2.15
C VAL A 286 22.18 32.79 -2.86
N LEU A 287 21.66 32.80 -4.08
CA LEU A 287 21.50 31.60 -4.93
C LEU A 287 22.81 30.84 -5.10
N ASN A 288 23.94 31.57 -5.33
CA ASN A 288 25.26 30.95 -5.47
C ASN A 288 25.83 30.40 -4.15
N ASN A 289 25.47 31.00 -3.01
CA ASN A 289 25.88 30.49 -1.69
C ASN A 289 25.15 29.17 -1.37
N LEU A 290 23.95 28.96 -1.88
CA LEU A 290 23.13 27.76 -1.68
C LEU A 290 23.41 26.66 -2.72
N LYS A 291 24.26 26.91 -3.71
CA LYS A 291 24.62 25.92 -4.74
C LYS A 291 25.20 24.64 -4.13
N GLY A 292 24.63 23.50 -4.50
CA GLY A 292 25.03 22.18 -3.99
C GLY A 292 24.31 21.73 -2.71
N ILE A 293 23.49 22.62 -2.08
CA ILE A 293 22.68 22.27 -0.92
C ILE A 293 21.35 21.61 -1.36
N LEU A 294 20.72 22.18 -2.39
CA LEU A 294 19.49 21.68 -2.99
C LEU A 294 19.62 21.66 -4.53
N PRO A 295 18.77 20.93 -5.25
CA PRO A 295 18.79 20.90 -6.72
C PRO A 295 18.71 22.30 -7.32
N GLN A 296 19.54 22.56 -8.32
CA GLN A 296 19.68 23.89 -8.90
C GLN A 296 18.35 24.43 -9.49
N ASN A 297 17.56 23.56 -10.16
CA ASN A 297 16.27 23.96 -10.71
C ASN A 297 15.26 24.33 -9.61
N PHE A 298 15.30 23.65 -8.47
CA PHE A 298 14.48 24.03 -7.31
C PHE A 298 14.84 25.43 -6.82
N LEU A 299 16.12 25.67 -6.54
CA LEU A 299 16.58 26.97 -6.06
C LEU A 299 16.22 28.09 -7.05
N LYS A 300 16.45 27.87 -8.35
CA LYS A 300 16.11 28.84 -9.39
C LYS A 300 14.65 29.24 -9.37
N VAL A 301 13.73 28.27 -9.35
CA VAL A 301 12.27 28.54 -9.33
C VAL A 301 11.86 29.29 -8.05
N ILE A 302 12.38 28.89 -6.88
CA ILE A 302 12.04 29.56 -5.62
C ILE A 302 12.57 31.00 -5.58
N PHE A 303 13.82 31.21 -6.02
CA PHE A 303 14.40 32.55 -6.07
C PHE A 303 13.72 33.49 -7.09
N GLU A 304 13.23 32.96 -8.20
CA GLU A 304 12.40 33.72 -9.15
C GLU A 304 11.05 34.12 -8.51
N ILE A 305 10.39 33.20 -7.79
CA ILE A 305 9.13 33.48 -7.08
C ILE A 305 9.32 34.58 -6.02
N LEU A 306 10.44 34.53 -5.30
CA LEU A 306 10.77 35.52 -4.27
C LEU A 306 11.29 36.85 -4.82
N GLY A 307 11.66 36.93 -6.13
CA GLY A 307 12.29 38.08 -6.72
C GLY A 307 13.73 38.33 -6.24
N LEU A 308 14.45 37.29 -5.84
CA LEU A 308 15.76 37.34 -5.18
C LEU A 308 16.92 36.80 -6.00
N THR A 309 16.73 36.56 -7.28
CA THR A 309 17.67 35.83 -8.16
C THR A 309 19.08 36.47 -8.17
N GLU A 310 19.17 37.81 -8.20
CA GLU A 310 20.41 38.56 -8.30
C GLU A 310 20.83 39.23 -6.96
N VAL A 311 20.11 38.97 -5.87
CA VAL A 311 20.38 39.61 -4.58
C VAL A 311 21.67 39.03 -3.98
N LYS A 312 22.65 39.92 -3.68
CA LYS A 312 23.88 39.54 -2.94
C LYS A 312 23.58 39.27 -1.47
N ALA A 313 24.37 38.41 -0.87
CA ALA A 313 24.20 38.06 0.55
C ALA A 313 24.42 39.27 1.48
N SER A 314 25.25 40.28 1.07
CA SER A 314 25.39 41.56 1.77
C SER A 314 24.10 42.37 1.81
N ASP A 315 23.30 42.31 0.75
CA ASP A 315 22.14 43.16 0.55
C ASP A 315 20.82 42.48 0.96
N LEU A 316 20.91 41.21 1.39
CA LEU A 316 19.75 40.43 1.79
C LEU A 316 19.12 40.94 3.08
N LYS A 317 17.85 41.31 3.00
CA LYS A 317 17.06 41.71 4.17
C LYS A 317 16.69 40.52 5.02
N LYS A 318 16.54 40.70 6.32
CA LYS A 318 16.20 39.63 7.26
C LYS A 318 14.86 38.96 6.96
N GLU A 319 13.89 39.75 6.47
CA GLU A 319 12.58 39.20 6.06
C GLU A 319 12.69 38.20 4.89
N ASP A 320 13.53 38.57 3.89
CA ASP A 320 13.71 37.71 2.71
C ASP A 320 14.54 36.46 3.05
N GLU A 321 15.51 36.60 3.95
CA GLU A 321 16.23 35.45 4.51
C GLU A 321 15.28 34.47 5.20
N ASN A 322 14.36 34.97 6.03
CA ASN A 322 13.36 34.14 6.70
C ASN A 322 12.45 33.41 5.70
N LYS A 323 12.01 34.08 4.62
CA LYS A 323 11.23 33.44 3.55
C LYS A 323 12.02 32.34 2.85
N ILE A 324 13.29 32.56 2.53
CA ILE A 324 14.15 31.53 1.94
C ILE A 324 14.24 30.29 2.88
N ILE A 325 14.48 30.53 4.16
CA ILE A 325 14.56 29.45 5.17
C ILE A 325 13.20 28.73 5.27
N GLU A 326 12.08 29.45 5.25
CA GLU A 326 10.74 28.85 5.28
C GLU A 326 10.50 27.94 4.08
N TYR A 327 10.86 28.36 2.86
CA TYR A 327 10.77 27.51 1.66
C TYR A 327 11.68 26.26 1.73
N MET A 328 12.75 26.28 2.49
CA MET A 328 13.66 25.15 2.65
C MET A 328 13.26 24.18 3.77
N LYS A 329 12.66 24.71 4.85
CA LYS A 329 12.38 23.95 6.08
C LYS A 329 10.89 23.69 6.31
N GLU A 330 10.02 24.54 5.81
CA GLU A 330 8.60 24.56 6.16
C GLU A 330 7.74 24.93 4.94
N MET A 331 8.16 24.49 3.72
CA MET A 331 7.37 24.77 2.52
C MET A 331 5.98 24.18 2.65
N LYS A 332 4.97 25.04 2.53
CA LYS A 332 3.56 24.67 2.59
C LYS A 332 3.01 24.48 1.19
N LEU A 333 2.35 23.35 0.99
CA LEU A 333 1.62 23.02 -0.22
C LEU A 333 0.21 22.55 0.16
N THR A 334 -0.73 22.75 -0.74
CA THR A 334 -2.13 22.36 -0.55
C THR A 334 -2.43 21.13 -1.44
N ALA A 335 -2.58 19.97 -0.84
CA ALA A 335 -3.11 18.80 -1.53
C ALA A 335 -4.63 18.93 -1.63
N ARG A 336 -5.18 18.82 -2.87
CA ARG A 336 -6.61 18.97 -3.14
C ARG A 336 -7.30 17.67 -3.52
N GLU A 337 -6.56 16.74 -4.10
CA GLU A 337 -7.07 15.44 -4.53
C GLU A 337 -5.92 14.44 -4.70
N THR A 338 -6.26 13.17 -4.86
CA THR A 338 -5.34 12.12 -5.30
C THR A 338 -5.49 11.91 -6.81
N LEU A 339 -4.50 11.30 -7.46
CA LEU A 339 -4.69 10.79 -8.81
C LEU A 339 -5.83 9.74 -8.82
N SER A 340 -6.40 9.49 -10.03
CA SER A 340 -7.49 8.53 -10.14
C SER A 340 -7.11 7.15 -9.61
N ILE A 341 -8.10 6.40 -9.11
CA ILE A 341 -8.03 5.00 -8.65
C ILE A 341 -7.23 4.07 -9.60
N LYS A 342 -7.16 4.39 -10.90
CA LYS A 342 -6.38 3.61 -11.88
C LYS A 342 -4.86 3.66 -11.66
N ALA A 343 -4.36 4.64 -10.91
CA ALA A 343 -2.93 4.81 -10.59
C ALA A 343 -2.56 4.31 -9.19
N GLU A 344 -3.53 3.80 -8.41
CA GLU A 344 -3.31 3.33 -7.04
C GLU A 344 -2.58 1.98 -6.99
N GLN A 345 -1.74 1.81 -5.96
CA GLN A 345 -1.06 0.53 -5.72
C GLN A 345 -1.84 -0.35 -4.73
N VAL A 346 -2.57 0.25 -3.79
CA VAL A 346 -3.29 -0.43 -2.71
C VAL A 346 -4.65 0.24 -2.50
N THR A 347 -5.65 -0.57 -2.23
CA THR A 347 -6.99 -0.13 -1.82
C THR A 347 -7.03 0.07 -0.31
N SER A 348 -7.55 1.19 0.14
CA SER A 348 -7.97 1.43 1.53
C SER A 348 -9.49 1.38 1.59
N GLY A 349 -10.05 0.75 2.64
CA GLY A 349 -11.46 0.36 2.71
C GLY A 349 -11.69 -1.09 2.31
N GLY A 350 -12.91 -1.60 2.46
CA GLY A 350 -13.28 -2.99 2.21
C GLY A 350 -14.32 -3.49 3.21
N VAL A 351 -14.41 -4.80 3.37
CA VAL A 351 -15.32 -5.40 4.36
C VAL A 351 -14.93 -4.95 5.76
N LYS A 352 -15.89 -4.40 6.49
CA LYS A 352 -15.70 -3.81 7.81
C LYS A 352 -15.22 -4.85 8.83
N VAL A 353 -14.04 -4.65 9.40
CA VAL A 353 -13.38 -5.62 10.31
C VAL A 353 -14.21 -6.00 11.54
N LYS A 354 -15.14 -5.15 11.99
CA LYS A 354 -16.04 -5.45 13.13
C LYS A 354 -17.01 -6.59 12.83
N GLU A 355 -17.24 -6.88 11.57
CA GLU A 355 -18.13 -7.93 11.07
C GLU A 355 -17.38 -9.24 10.77
N ILE A 356 -16.07 -9.26 11.00
CA ILE A 356 -15.19 -10.43 10.86
C ILE A 356 -14.63 -10.79 12.24
N ASN A 357 -14.48 -12.07 12.51
CA ASN A 357 -13.82 -12.56 13.69
C ASN A 357 -12.30 -12.55 13.47
N ALA A 358 -11.56 -11.83 14.30
CA ALA A 358 -10.11 -11.65 14.14
C ALA A 358 -9.28 -12.92 14.43
N SER A 359 -9.85 -13.92 15.12
CA SER A 359 -9.13 -15.13 15.50
C SER A 359 -9.05 -16.17 14.37
N ASP A 360 -10.01 -16.17 13.43
CA ASP A 360 -10.17 -17.19 12.41
C ASP A 360 -10.58 -16.64 11.03
N MET A 361 -10.83 -15.32 10.93
CA MET A 361 -11.29 -14.63 9.73
C MET A 361 -12.72 -14.96 9.30
N GLU A 362 -13.54 -15.65 10.11
CA GLU A 362 -14.94 -15.96 9.81
C GLU A 362 -15.82 -14.72 9.87
N SER A 363 -16.80 -14.64 8.99
CA SER A 363 -17.88 -13.67 9.02
C SER A 363 -18.75 -13.86 10.27
N LYS A 364 -19.09 -12.75 10.97
CA LYS A 364 -20.08 -12.76 12.04
C LYS A 364 -21.53 -12.69 11.54
N ILE A 365 -21.73 -12.52 10.23
CA ILE A 365 -23.03 -12.36 9.58
C ILE A 365 -23.47 -13.66 8.92
N ILE A 366 -22.53 -14.31 8.20
CA ILE A 366 -22.79 -15.55 7.45
C ILE A 366 -21.85 -16.64 7.98
N LYS A 367 -22.41 -17.70 8.53
CA LYS A 367 -21.64 -18.83 9.03
C LYS A 367 -20.86 -19.52 7.92
N ASN A 368 -19.63 -19.95 8.20
CA ASN A 368 -18.71 -20.65 7.29
C ASN A 368 -18.23 -19.79 6.08
N LEU A 369 -18.50 -18.47 6.06
CA LEU A 369 -17.93 -17.53 5.12
C LEU A 369 -16.72 -16.84 5.76
N TYR A 370 -15.59 -16.83 5.06
CA TYR A 370 -14.32 -16.28 5.57
C TYR A 370 -13.79 -15.21 4.61
N PHE A 371 -12.93 -14.33 5.12
CA PHE A 371 -12.31 -13.26 4.35
C PHE A 371 -10.80 -13.24 4.56
N ALA A 372 -10.03 -12.95 3.48
CA ALA A 372 -8.60 -12.71 3.63
C ALA A 372 -8.06 -11.74 2.57
N GLY A 373 -6.99 -11.04 2.92
CA GLY A 373 -6.32 -10.09 2.05
C GLY A 373 -7.06 -8.76 1.91
N GLU A 374 -6.79 -8.08 0.82
CA GLU A 374 -7.18 -6.68 0.56
C GLU A 374 -8.70 -6.47 0.36
N VAL A 375 -9.50 -7.55 0.34
CA VAL A 375 -10.98 -7.44 0.38
C VAL A 375 -11.47 -6.91 1.73
N ILE A 376 -10.67 -7.07 2.79
CA ILE A 376 -10.93 -6.57 4.14
C ILE A 376 -10.44 -5.12 4.24
N ASP A 377 -11.10 -4.29 5.07
CA ASP A 377 -10.66 -2.91 5.38
C ASP A 377 -9.35 -2.91 6.21
N ILE A 378 -8.25 -3.30 5.57
CA ILE A 378 -6.89 -3.30 6.10
C ILE A 378 -5.93 -2.79 5.05
N ASP A 379 -5.04 -1.88 5.40
CA ASP A 379 -3.96 -1.41 4.55
C ASP A 379 -2.74 -0.96 5.36
N ALA A 380 -1.58 -0.97 4.72
CA ALA A 380 -0.30 -0.61 5.30
C ALA A 380 0.53 0.24 4.35
N GLU A 381 1.60 0.83 4.88
CA GLU A 381 2.62 1.52 4.07
C GLU A 381 3.22 0.59 3.01
N THR A 382 3.92 1.19 2.02
CA THR A 382 4.76 0.44 1.08
C THR A 382 5.95 -0.20 1.81
N GLY A 383 6.39 -1.38 1.34
CA GLY A 383 7.55 -2.06 1.91
C GLY A 383 7.36 -3.56 2.16
N GLY A 384 6.40 -4.22 1.51
CA GLY A 384 6.10 -5.65 1.68
C GLY A 384 4.99 -5.94 2.70
N TYR A 385 4.53 -4.93 3.43
CA TYR A 385 3.55 -5.09 4.52
C TYR A 385 2.19 -5.58 4.02
N ASN A 386 1.67 -5.02 2.92
CA ASN A 386 0.37 -5.41 2.35
C ASN A 386 0.37 -6.86 1.85
N LEU A 387 1.48 -7.32 1.25
CA LEU A 387 1.62 -8.72 0.85
C LEU A 387 1.69 -9.65 2.06
N GLN A 388 2.45 -9.27 3.10
CA GLN A 388 2.48 -10.05 4.34
C GLN A 388 1.08 -10.18 4.95
N MET A 389 0.33 -9.09 5.08
CA MET A 389 -1.04 -9.15 5.59
C MET A 389 -1.93 -10.08 4.76
N ALA A 390 -1.76 -10.07 3.43
CA ALA A 390 -2.50 -10.97 2.54
C ALA A 390 -2.14 -12.43 2.80
N PHE A 391 -0.87 -12.77 2.91
CA PHE A 391 -0.41 -14.12 3.23
C PHE A 391 -0.87 -14.56 4.62
N SER A 392 -0.70 -13.70 5.64
CA SER A 392 -1.04 -14.03 7.04
C SER A 392 -2.53 -14.24 7.25
N THR A 393 -3.37 -13.33 6.71
CA THR A 393 -4.83 -13.49 6.79
C THR A 393 -5.32 -14.67 5.99
N GLY A 394 -4.70 -14.95 4.82
CA GLY A 394 -4.97 -16.14 4.03
C GLY A 394 -4.66 -17.42 4.79
N TYR A 395 -3.47 -17.50 5.38
CA TYR A 395 -3.08 -18.65 6.18
C TYR A 395 -4.08 -18.90 7.33
N LEU A 396 -4.41 -17.86 8.09
CA LEU A 396 -5.33 -17.94 9.22
C LEU A 396 -6.74 -18.36 8.77
N ALA A 397 -7.27 -17.76 7.69
CA ALA A 397 -8.59 -18.11 7.15
C ALA A 397 -8.70 -19.56 6.68
N GLY A 398 -7.58 -20.23 6.36
CA GLY A 398 -7.53 -21.63 5.96
C GLY A 398 -7.16 -22.60 7.09
N SER A 399 -6.73 -22.14 8.28
CA SER A 399 -6.09 -22.99 9.27
C SER A 399 -7.07 -23.71 10.23
N ASP A 400 -8.25 -23.18 10.46
CA ASP A 400 -9.17 -23.65 11.52
C ASP A 400 -10.29 -24.55 10.96
N PHE A 401 -9.95 -25.54 10.15
CA PHE A 401 -10.94 -26.42 9.51
C PHE A 401 -10.77 -27.87 9.90
#